data_8ab9c27293622f72212d12f746859472
#
_entry.id   8ab9c27293622f72212d12f746859472
#
_cell.length_a   1.000
_cell.length_b   1.000
_cell.length_c   1.000
_cell.angle_alpha   90.00
_cell.angle_beta   90.00
_cell.angle_gamma   90.00
#
_symmetry.space_group_name_H-M   'P 1'
#
loop_
_entity.id
_entity.type
_entity.pdbx_description
1 polymer ?
#
loop_
_entity_poly.entity_id
_entity_poly.type
_entity_poly.pdbx_seq_one_letter_code
_entity_poly.pdbx_strand_id
1 'polypeptide(L)'
;MLLVGFGTTAHAAGDAKAGSEKARMCEACHGLDGVSKMPEAPNLAGQVQGYLVAQLSAFKAGQRRNEQMSVIVQALSPQEIEDLAAYYSAIQVSVGKVPGR
;
A
#
# COMPACT_ATOMS: atom_id res chain seq x y z
N MET A 1 -17.72 37.19 16.11
CA MET A 1 -16.74 36.25 16.59
C MET A 1 -16.45 35.24 15.48
N LEU A 2 -15.32 35.44 14.80
CA LEU A 2 -14.89 34.55 13.70
C LEU A 2 -14.20 33.34 14.33
N LEU A 3 -14.89 32.18 14.27
CA LEU A 3 -14.29 30.88 14.56
C LEU A 3 -13.41 30.51 13.37
N VAL A 4 -12.09 30.69 13.52
CA VAL A 4 -11.13 30.13 12.57
C VAL A 4 -11.03 28.65 12.90
N GLY A 5 -11.81 27.84 12.17
CA GLY A 5 -11.64 26.40 12.22
C GLY A 5 -10.29 26.04 11.61
N PHE A 6 -9.36 25.53 12.42
CA PHE A 6 -8.18 24.87 11.89
C PHE A 6 -8.62 23.53 11.28
N GLY A 7 -8.84 23.53 9.96
CA GLY A 7 -9.06 22.30 9.23
C GLY A 7 -7.79 21.46 9.29
N THR A 8 -7.78 20.40 10.08
CA THR A 8 -6.80 19.35 9.91
C THR A 8 -7.05 18.72 8.54
N THR A 9 -6.07 18.79 7.63
CA THR A 9 -6.09 18.02 6.40
C THR A 9 -5.89 16.56 6.76
N ALA A 10 -6.99 15.91 7.16
CA ALA A 10 -7.01 14.46 7.26
C ALA A 10 -7.10 13.93 5.82
N HIS A 11 -6.18 13.04 5.44
CA HIS A 11 -6.34 12.27 4.22
C HIS A 11 -7.62 11.46 4.34
N ALA A 12 -8.45 11.44 3.29
CA ALA A 12 -9.58 10.54 3.23
C ALA A 12 -9.11 9.10 3.42
N ALA A 13 -9.93 8.28 4.06
CA ALA A 13 -9.71 6.83 4.10
C ALA A 13 -9.47 6.32 2.68
N GLY A 14 -8.60 5.31 2.55
CA GLY A 14 -8.24 4.77 1.26
C GLY A 14 -9.44 4.20 0.50
N ASP A 15 -9.43 4.40 -0.82
CA ASP A 15 -10.41 3.86 -1.75
C ASP A 15 -9.81 2.67 -2.49
N ALA A 16 -10.32 1.47 -2.22
CA ALA A 16 -9.83 0.24 -2.84
C ALA A 16 -10.00 0.23 -4.37
N LYS A 17 -11.04 0.87 -4.89
CA LYS A 17 -11.27 0.95 -6.34
C LYS A 17 -10.21 1.82 -7.01
N ALA A 18 -9.94 2.99 -6.46
CA ALA A 18 -8.86 3.85 -6.93
C ALA A 18 -7.50 3.16 -6.78
N GLY A 19 -7.29 2.45 -5.68
CA GLY A 19 -6.10 1.64 -5.45
C GLY A 19 -5.92 0.53 -6.49
N SER A 20 -7.02 -0.12 -6.90
CA SER A 20 -7.02 -1.13 -7.96
C SER A 20 -6.45 -0.60 -9.27
N GLU A 21 -6.78 0.61 -9.65
CA GLU A 21 -6.25 1.24 -10.85
C GLU A 21 -4.78 1.63 -10.69
N LYS A 22 -4.43 2.20 -9.55
CA LYS A 22 -3.06 2.59 -9.24
C LYS A 22 -2.12 1.39 -9.10
N ALA A 23 -2.64 0.25 -8.68
CA ALA A 23 -1.87 -0.98 -8.50
C ALA A 23 -1.25 -1.53 -9.79
N ARG A 24 -1.66 -1.02 -10.95
CA ARG A 24 -1.03 -1.39 -12.24
C ARG A 24 0.46 -1.10 -12.26
N MET A 25 0.91 -0.08 -11.55
CA MET A 25 2.33 0.21 -11.40
C MET A 25 3.07 -0.77 -10.49
N CYS A 26 2.34 -1.56 -9.72
CA CYS A 26 2.88 -2.55 -8.78
C CYS A 26 2.82 -3.99 -9.35
N GLU A 27 2.08 -4.17 -10.44
CA GLU A 27 1.66 -5.46 -10.98
C GLU A 27 2.83 -6.37 -11.35
N ALA A 28 3.87 -5.82 -12.00
CA ALA A 28 4.97 -6.62 -12.53
C ALA A 28 5.69 -7.41 -11.43
N CYS A 29 5.77 -6.86 -10.23
CA CYS A 29 6.50 -7.44 -9.11
C CYS A 29 5.58 -8.07 -8.06
N HIS A 30 4.50 -7.37 -7.71
CA HIS A 30 3.60 -7.77 -6.61
C HIS A 30 2.31 -8.45 -7.09
N GLY A 31 1.98 -8.36 -8.38
CA GLY A 31 0.73 -8.84 -8.92
C GLY A 31 -0.45 -7.93 -8.60
N LEU A 32 -1.49 -7.97 -9.43
CA LEU A 32 -2.78 -7.34 -9.10
C LEU A 32 -3.52 -8.14 -8.03
N ASP A 33 -3.23 -9.43 -7.92
CA ASP A 33 -3.76 -10.31 -6.87
C ASP A 33 -2.97 -10.19 -5.56
N GLY A 34 -1.90 -9.39 -5.54
CA GLY A 34 -1.05 -9.22 -4.36
C GLY A 34 -0.17 -10.43 -4.05
N VAL A 35 -0.06 -11.36 -4.99
CA VAL A 35 0.85 -12.51 -4.86
C VAL A 35 2.11 -12.22 -5.65
N SER A 36 3.27 -12.32 -5.01
CA SER A 36 4.58 -12.00 -5.60
C SER A 36 4.79 -12.69 -6.94
N LYS A 37 5.28 -11.93 -7.91
CA LYS A 37 5.63 -12.41 -9.25
C LYS A 37 7.14 -12.53 -9.46
N MET A 38 7.94 -12.19 -8.43
CA MET A 38 9.39 -12.29 -8.49
C MET A 38 9.96 -12.49 -7.07
N PRO A 39 11.13 -13.13 -6.93
CA PRO A 39 11.64 -13.54 -5.61
C PRO A 39 11.88 -12.38 -4.64
N GLU A 40 12.24 -11.19 -5.14
CA GLU A 40 12.58 -10.03 -4.32
C GLU A 40 11.36 -9.25 -3.83
N ALA A 41 10.19 -9.49 -4.42
CA ALA A 41 8.98 -8.77 -4.07
C ALA A 41 8.14 -9.57 -3.08
N PRO A 42 7.69 -8.98 -1.97
CA PRO A 42 6.83 -9.68 -1.02
C PRO A 42 5.39 -9.77 -1.52
N ASN A 43 4.65 -10.74 -0.99
CA ASN A 43 3.19 -10.77 -1.12
C ASN A 43 2.58 -9.58 -0.37
N LEU A 44 1.55 -8.98 -0.95
CA LEU A 44 0.83 -7.85 -0.37
C LEU A 44 -0.63 -8.19 -0.07
N ALA A 45 -1.16 -9.27 -0.66
CA ALA A 45 -2.55 -9.67 -0.49
C ALA A 45 -2.88 -9.87 0.99
N GLY A 46 -3.94 -9.23 1.44
CA GLY A 46 -4.44 -9.38 2.82
C GLY A 46 -3.54 -8.79 3.89
N GLN A 47 -2.53 -8.02 3.51
CA GLN A 47 -1.65 -7.36 4.48
C GLN A 47 -2.43 -6.30 5.26
N VAL A 48 -2.04 -6.04 6.49
CA VAL A 48 -2.67 -5.04 7.35
C VAL A 48 -2.56 -3.65 6.70
N GLN A 49 -3.71 -2.98 6.56
CA GLN A 49 -3.79 -1.69 5.85
C GLN A 49 -2.84 -0.64 6.43
N GLY A 50 -2.86 -0.47 7.75
CA GLY A 50 -1.99 0.50 8.42
C GLY A 50 -0.50 0.19 8.25
N TYR A 51 -0.15 -1.09 8.18
CA TYR A 51 1.22 -1.51 7.91
C TYR A 51 1.66 -1.11 6.49
N LEU A 52 0.79 -1.32 5.50
CA LEU A 52 1.07 -0.92 4.12
C LEU A 52 1.27 0.59 4.00
N VAL A 53 0.40 1.38 4.63
CA VAL A 53 0.56 2.85 4.66
C VAL A 53 1.90 3.23 5.27
N ALA A 54 2.24 2.64 6.41
CA ALA A 54 3.48 2.94 7.12
C ALA A 54 4.71 2.59 6.28
N GLN A 55 4.71 1.46 5.59
CA GLN A 55 5.84 1.02 4.78
C GLN A 55 6.02 1.85 3.51
N LEU A 56 4.94 2.13 2.78
CA LEU A 56 5.00 2.99 1.60
C LEU A 56 5.46 4.40 1.97
N SER A 57 4.95 4.94 3.08
CA SER A 57 5.35 6.25 3.59
C SER A 57 6.81 6.28 4.03
N ALA A 58 7.29 5.20 4.65
CA ALA A 58 8.69 5.08 5.08
C ALA A 58 9.65 5.07 3.89
N PHE A 59 9.30 4.34 2.82
CA PHE A 59 10.08 4.38 1.57
C PHE A 59 10.11 5.80 0.98
N LYS A 60 8.96 6.47 0.95
CA LYS A 60 8.85 7.82 0.39
C LYS A 60 9.65 8.84 1.18
N ALA A 61 9.69 8.72 2.50
CA ALA A 61 10.44 9.61 3.39
C ALA A 61 11.93 9.27 3.49
N GLY A 62 12.37 8.17 2.88
CA GLY A 62 13.77 7.71 2.98
C GLY A 62 14.11 7.03 4.30
N GLN A 63 13.12 6.72 5.13
CA GLN A 63 13.30 5.99 6.40
C GLN A 63 13.50 4.49 6.18
N ARG A 64 12.98 3.97 5.08
CA ARG A 64 13.20 2.62 4.61
C ARG A 64 13.73 2.70 3.18
N ARG A 65 14.75 1.91 2.86
CA ARG A 65 15.41 1.99 1.54
C ARG A 65 15.37 0.65 0.82
N ASN A 66 15.05 0.72 -0.47
CA ASN A 66 15.14 -0.39 -1.41
C ASN A 66 15.34 0.22 -2.80
N GLU A 67 16.21 -0.37 -3.61
CA GLU A 67 16.56 0.20 -4.92
C GLU A 67 15.34 0.46 -5.80
N GLN A 68 14.37 -0.44 -5.79
CA GLN A 68 13.18 -0.35 -6.62
C GLN A 68 12.06 0.44 -5.93
N MET A 69 11.71 0.05 -4.70
CA MET A 69 10.60 0.69 -3.99
C MET A 69 10.86 2.15 -3.69
N SER A 70 12.09 2.53 -3.33
CA SER A 70 12.42 3.94 -3.07
C SER A 70 12.20 4.84 -4.27
N VAL A 71 12.35 4.32 -5.48
CA VAL A 71 12.08 5.05 -6.74
C VAL A 71 10.59 5.07 -7.04
N ILE A 72 9.93 3.93 -6.96
CA ILE A 72 8.52 3.77 -7.33
C ILE A 72 7.61 4.64 -6.48
N VAL A 73 7.82 4.68 -5.16
CA VAL A 73 6.95 5.43 -4.25
C VAL A 73 7.04 6.94 -4.43
N GLN A 74 8.09 7.46 -5.09
CA GLN A 74 8.18 8.91 -5.34
C GLN A 74 7.05 9.41 -6.24
N ALA A 75 6.49 8.56 -7.08
CA ALA A 75 5.35 8.89 -7.93
C ALA A 75 4.00 8.89 -7.19
N LEU A 76 3.96 8.46 -5.93
CA LEU A 76 2.73 8.31 -5.16
C LEU A 76 2.44 9.54 -4.30
N SER A 77 1.20 10.04 -4.38
CA SER A 77 0.69 11.00 -3.41
C SER A 77 0.32 10.28 -2.10
N PRO A 78 0.18 11.04 -0.98
CA PRO A 78 -0.33 10.45 0.25
C PRO A 78 -1.68 9.75 0.10
N GLN A 79 -2.59 10.32 -0.71
CA GLN A 79 -3.89 9.69 -0.97
C GLN A 79 -3.73 8.38 -1.76
N GLU A 80 -2.84 8.34 -2.73
CA GLU A 80 -2.59 7.12 -3.51
C GLU A 80 -1.98 6.01 -2.65
N ILE A 81 -1.16 6.36 -1.66
CA ILE A 81 -0.65 5.42 -0.67
C ILE A 81 -1.81 4.82 0.13
N GLU A 82 -2.75 5.65 0.60
CA GLU A 82 -3.95 5.17 1.31
C GLU A 82 -4.80 4.25 0.42
N ASP A 83 -4.99 4.62 -0.84
CA ASP A 83 -5.79 3.86 -1.80
C ASP A 83 -5.17 2.50 -2.10
N LEU A 84 -3.86 2.44 -2.32
CA LEU A 84 -3.13 1.19 -2.54
C LEU A 84 -3.20 0.28 -1.32
N ALA A 85 -3.05 0.84 -0.13
CA ALA A 85 -3.15 0.10 1.12
C ALA A 85 -4.56 -0.49 1.29
N ALA A 86 -5.59 0.28 0.97
CA ALA A 86 -6.98 -0.19 1.01
C ALA A 86 -7.21 -1.35 0.01
N TYR A 87 -6.64 -1.23 -1.18
CA TYR A 87 -6.77 -2.26 -2.22
C TYR A 87 -6.13 -3.58 -1.81
N TYR A 88 -4.84 -3.58 -1.51
CA TYR A 88 -4.13 -4.82 -1.20
C TYR A 88 -4.60 -5.46 0.11
N SER A 89 -4.91 -4.67 1.12
CA SER A 89 -5.41 -5.20 2.40
C SER A 89 -6.77 -5.88 2.26
N ALA A 90 -7.60 -5.44 1.32
CA ALA A 90 -8.93 -5.98 1.09
C ALA A 90 -8.94 -7.29 0.31
N ILE A 91 -7.83 -7.67 -0.31
CA ILE A 91 -7.74 -8.95 -1.03
C ILE A 91 -7.85 -10.09 -0.02
N GLN A 92 -8.82 -10.97 -0.24
CA GLN A 92 -9.03 -12.11 0.65
C GLN A 92 -7.97 -13.19 0.42
N VAL A 93 -7.40 -13.67 1.52
CA VAL A 93 -6.38 -14.71 1.51
C VAL A 93 -6.88 -15.90 2.32
N SER A 94 -6.73 -17.09 1.76
CA SER A 94 -6.99 -18.33 2.50
C SER A 94 -5.67 -19.02 2.80
N VAL A 95 -5.58 -19.59 3.99
CA VAL A 95 -4.39 -20.32 4.43
C VAL A 95 -4.57 -21.79 4.12
N GLY A 96 -3.59 -22.36 3.43
CA GLY A 96 -3.55 -23.78 3.16
C GLY A 96 -2.87 -24.54 4.28
N LYS A 97 -2.03 -25.50 3.92
CA LYS A 97 -1.32 -26.36 4.89
C LYS A 97 -0.27 -25.54 5.65
N VAL A 98 -0.34 -25.60 6.97
CA VAL A 98 0.64 -24.96 7.86
C VAL A 98 1.72 -25.98 8.24
N PRO A 99 3.02 -25.68 8.03
CA PRO A 99 4.08 -26.61 8.39
C PRO A 99 4.06 -26.98 9.88
N GLY A 100 4.19 -28.27 10.19
CA GLY A 100 4.21 -28.76 11.56
C GLY A 100 2.86 -28.78 12.30
N ARG A 101 1.77 -28.58 11.56
CA ARG A 101 0.42 -28.57 12.13
C ARG A 101 -0.46 -29.64 11.52
#